data_41c549492cf4234d3defe8dc9ca3c64e
#
_entry.id   41c549492cf4234d3defe8dc9ca3c64e
#
_cell.length_a   1.000
_cell.length_b   1.000
_cell.length_c   1.000
_cell.angle_alpha   90.00
_cell.angle_beta   90.00
_cell.angle_gamma   90.00
#
_symmetry.space_group_name_H-M   'P 1'
#
loop_
_entity.id
_entity.type
_entity.pdbx_description
1 polymer ?
#
loop_
_entity_poly.entity_id
_entity_poly.type
_entity_poly.pdbx_seq_one_letter_code
_entity_poly.pdbx_strand_id
1 'polypeptide(L)'
;MSIQSLMFSILPKKSNTDFKLDENGFLVSYDVTALFTNVPLDETIHILADKAFKDNWFNKTYNMNISKDDLIELLNVATKSQLFQFNGNLYEQVDGVAMGSPLGPLMANVFMCSVEEKLARENKLPSFYKRYVDDTLALVRDLSDANDLLACLNEAHPSIQFTMEVATNDRLPFIGMEIIKIDGSLETCVYRKKTNKGLLLHYESHVDSRYKRSLLRTMLDRAKRLSSTRDFSRETNQLSYRSSPAS
;
A
#
# COMPACT_ATOMS: atom_id res chain seq x y z
N MET A 1 6.83 2.31 -7.05
CA MET A 1 6.18 1.21 -7.81
C MET A 1 4.72 1.60 -8.03
N SER A 2 4.16 1.46 -9.23
CA SER A 2 2.74 1.78 -9.44
C SER A 2 1.86 0.67 -8.84
N ILE A 3 0.63 0.99 -8.41
CA ILE A 3 -0.35 -0.02 -7.96
C ILE A 3 -0.48 -1.14 -9.00
N GLN A 4 -0.41 -0.81 -10.28
CA GLN A 4 -0.47 -1.76 -11.39
C GLN A 4 0.76 -2.70 -11.42
N SER A 5 1.95 -2.18 -11.15
CA SER A 5 3.18 -2.99 -11.04
C SER A 5 3.11 -3.93 -9.83
N LEU A 6 2.56 -3.45 -8.72
CA LEU A 6 2.32 -4.26 -7.53
C LEU A 6 1.27 -5.36 -7.82
N MET A 7 0.16 -5.03 -8.46
CA MET A 7 -0.85 -6.01 -8.86
C MET A 7 -0.27 -7.13 -9.72
N PHE A 8 0.58 -6.78 -10.71
CA PHE A 8 1.28 -7.79 -11.50
C PHE A 8 2.30 -8.62 -10.72
N SER A 9 2.76 -8.12 -9.58
CA SER A 9 3.66 -8.86 -8.68
C SER A 9 2.91 -9.67 -7.62
N ILE A 10 1.69 -9.25 -7.26
CA ILE A 10 0.83 -9.90 -6.27
C ILE A 10 0.02 -11.02 -6.94
N LEU A 11 -0.54 -10.75 -8.12
CA LEU A 11 -1.32 -11.75 -8.86
C LEU A 11 -0.37 -12.55 -9.73
N PRO A 12 -0.31 -13.86 -9.58
CA PRO A 12 0.44 -14.71 -10.49
C PRO A 12 -0.11 -14.49 -11.91
N LYS A 13 0.75 -14.10 -12.83
CA LYS A 13 0.40 -14.09 -14.25
C LYS A 13 -0.07 -15.50 -14.59
N LYS A 14 -1.10 -15.62 -15.41
CA LYS A 14 -1.61 -16.92 -15.94
C LYS A 14 -0.53 -17.86 -16.52
N SER A 15 0.71 -17.40 -16.67
CA SER A 15 1.86 -18.14 -17.21
C SER A 15 2.90 -18.57 -16.18
N ASN A 16 2.82 -18.14 -14.89
CA ASN A 16 3.75 -18.61 -13.87
C ASN A 16 3.08 -19.72 -13.06
N THR A 17 3.33 -20.95 -13.48
CA THR A 17 2.87 -22.21 -12.91
C THR A 17 3.45 -22.51 -11.51
N ASP A 18 4.27 -21.63 -10.93
CA ASP A 18 5.01 -21.93 -9.70
C ASP A 18 4.34 -21.46 -8.42
N PHE A 19 3.27 -20.67 -8.49
CA PHE A 19 2.51 -20.27 -7.31
C PHE A 19 1.19 -21.06 -7.24
N LYS A 20 1.27 -22.33 -6.83
CA LYS A 20 0.09 -23.05 -6.37
C LYS A 20 -0.29 -22.47 -5.02
N LEU A 21 -1.41 -21.75 -4.97
CA LEU A 21 -2.08 -21.52 -3.70
C LEU A 21 -2.37 -22.87 -3.07
N ASP A 22 -1.87 -23.12 -1.87
CA ASP A 22 -2.39 -24.20 -1.06
C ASP A 22 -3.90 -24.04 -1.02
N GLU A 23 -4.66 -25.09 -1.36
CA GLU A 23 -6.13 -25.05 -1.38
C GLU A 23 -6.69 -24.58 -0.03
N ASN A 24 -5.94 -24.78 1.04
CA ASN A 24 -6.25 -24.38 2.41
C ASN A 24 -5.64 -23.02 2.80
N GLY A 25 -4.88 -22.33 1.94
CA GLY A 25 -4.23 -21.08 2.26
C GLY A 25 -5.25 -19.96 2.56
N PHE A 26 -4.97 -19.19 3.60
CA PHE A 26 -5.83 -18.15 4.16
C PHE A 26 -5.28 -16.75 3.80
N LEU A 27 -6.11 -15.92 3.17
CA LEU A 27 -5.73 -14.55 2.81
C LEU A 27 -5.95 -13.60 3.98
N VAL A 28 -4.93 -12.84 4.29
CA VAL A 28 -4.93 -11.85 5.37
C VAL A 28 -4.26 -10.58 4.90
N SER A 29 -4.81 -9.43 5.27
CA SER A 29 -4.12 -8.14 5.14
C SER A 29 -3.76 -7.58 6.51
N TYR A 30 -2.65 -6.87 6.54
CA TYR A 30 -2.19 -6.12 7.70
C TYR A 30 -2.00 -4.67 7.29
N ASP A 31 -2.44 -3.75 8.13
CA ASP A 31 -2.33 -2.31 7.94
C ASP A 31 -1.53 -1.69 9.07
N VAL A 32 -0.58 -0.81 8.74
CA VAL A 32 0.22 -0.12 9.76
C VAL A 32 -0.51 1.12 10.23
N THR A 33 -0.88 1.14 11.51
CA THR A 33 -1.59 2.27 12.08
C THR A 33 -0.71 3.52 12.07
N ALA A 34 -1.19 4.56 11.38
CA ALA A 34 -0.55 5.88 11.34
C ALA A 34 0.96 5.83 11.01
N LEU A 35 1.36 5.06 9.99
CA LEU A 35 2.76 4.80 9.63
C LEU A 35 3.60 6.08 9.63
N PHE A 36 3.20 7.11 8.86
CA PHE A 36 4.02 8.33 8.67
C PHE A 36 4.33 9.07 9.97
N THR A 37 3.41 9.10 10.92
CA THR A 37 3.58 9.78 12.21
C THR A 37 4.37 8.95 13.21
N ASN A 38 4.55 7.67 12.94
CA ASN A 38 5.24 6.71 13.83
C ASN A 38 6.61 6.25 13.32
N VAL A 39 7.08 6.79 12.18
CA VAL A 39 8.44 6.51 11.69
C VAL A 39 9.47 7.15 12.63
N PRO A 40 10.37 6.38 13.26
CA PRO A 40 11.44 6.93 14.09
C PRO A 40 12.49 7.59 13.20
N LEU A 41 12.48 8.93 13.14
CA LEU A 41 13.30 9.70 12.19
C LEU A 41 14.79 9.45 12.35
N ASP A 42 15.32 9.53 13.58
CA ASP A 42 16.76 9.39 13.83
C ASP A 42 17.27 8.02 13.37
N GLU A 43 16.59 6.95 13.76
CA GLU A 43 16.95 5.60 13.33
C GLU A 43 16.86 5.46 11.82
N THR A 44 15.78 5.97 11.22
CA THR A 44 15.55 5.83 9.76
C THR A 44 16.57 6.61 8.95
N ILE A 45 16.98 7.78 9.39
CA ILE A 45 18.05 8.57 8.75
C ILE A 45 19.36 7.79 8.73
N HIS A 46 19.73 7.17 9.86
CA HIS A 46 20.95 6.35 9.91
C HIS A 46 20.86 5.13 8.99
N ILE A 47 19.72 4.41 9.00
CA ILE A 47 19.49 3.27 8.08
C ILE A 47 19.61 3.71 6.61
N LEU A 48 19.00 4.85 6.26
CA LEU A 48 19.06 5.39 4.90
C LEU A 48 20.49 5.75 4.51
N ALA A 49 21.22 6.44 5.39
CA ALA A 49 22.62 6.81 5.15
C ALA A 49 23.51 5.56 5.00
N ASP A 50 23.34 4.54 5.84
CA ASP A 50 24.07 3.27 5.73
C ASP A 50 23.81 2.59 4.38
N LYS A 51 22.56 2.51 3.94
CA LYS A 51 22.20 1.94 2.65
C LYS A 51 22.75 2.77 1.48
N ALA A 52 22.73 4.10 1.56
CA ALA A 52 23.20 5.01 0.52
C ALA A 52 24.73 4.94 0.34
N PHE A 53 25.46 4.77 1.42
CA PHE A 53 26.93 4.70 1.40
C PHE A 53 27.48 3.28 1.29
N LYS A 54 26.62 2.28 1.24
CA LYS A 54 27.07 0.92 0.93
C LYS A 54 27.77 0.91 -0.44
N ASP A 55 29.00 0.44 -0.47
CA ASP A 55 29.86 0.41 -1.66
C ASP A 55 30.04 1.79 -2.35
N ASN A 56 29.85 2.86 -1.60
CA ASN A 56 29.85 4.25 -2.08
C ASN A 56 28.87 4.49 -3.25
N TRP A 57 27.73 3.78 -3.20
CA TRP A 57 26.73 3.78 -4.27
C TRP A 57 26.17 5.18 -4.56
N PHE A 58 25.87 5.94 -3.51
CA PHE A 58 25.25 7.26 -3.65
C PHE A 58 26.15 8.24 -4.42
N ASN A 59 27.42 8.40 -3.98
CA ASN A 59 28.36 9.29 -4.63
C ASN A 59 28.67 8.88 -6.07
N LYS A 60 28.80 7.57 -6.33
CA LYS A 60 29.02 7.04 -7.68
C LYS A 60 27.83 7.28 -8.59
N THR A 61 26.60 7.08 -8.10
CA THR A 61 25.39 7.17 -8.91
C THR A 61 25.04 8.61 -9.28
N TYR A 62 25.22 9.53 -8.33
CA TYR A 62 24.83 10.94 -8.52
C TYR A 62 26.03 11.86 -8.81
N ASN A 63 27.23 11.31 -8.98
CA ASN A 63 28.45 12.06 -9.20
C ASN A 63 28.66 13.15 -8.14
N MET A 64 28.45 12.78 -6.89
CA MET A 64 28.58 13.67 -5.74
C MET A 64 29.86 13.32 -4.95
N ASN A 65 30.31 14.23 -4.13
CA ASN A 65 31.43 14.03 -3.22
C ASN A 65 31.06 14.58 -1.84
N ILE A 66 30.11 13.91 -1.19
CA ILE A 66 29.68 14.21 0.17
C ILE A 66 30.03 13.06 1.10
N SER A 67 30.23 13.35 2.38
CA SER A 67 30.40 12.33 3.40
C SER A 67 29.04 11.74 3.84
N LYS A 68 29.08 10.62 4.55
CA LYS A 68 27.88 10.06 5.17
C LYS A 68 27.26 11.02 6.19
N ASP A 69 28.12 11.73 6.94
CA ASP A 69 27.70 12.67 7.97
C ASP A 69 27.02 13.91 7.35
N ASP A 70 27.53 14.42 6.22
CA ASP A 70 26.87 15.48 5.46
C ASP A 70 25.48 15.06 5.00
N LEU A 71 25.31 13.81 4.52
CA LEU A 71 24.00 13.30 4.14
C LEU A 71 23.05 13.22 5.36
N ILE A 72 23.55 12.75 6.50
CA ILE A 72 22.76 12.70 7.74
C ILE A 72 22.32 14.12 8.17
N GLU A 73 23.22 15.10 8.10
CA GLU A 73 22.89 16.49 8.43
C GLU A 73 21.84 17.05 7.47
N LEU A 74 21.99 16.85 6.17
CA LEU A 74 21.00 17.28 5.17
C LEU A 74 19.62 16.64 5.40
N LEU A 75 19.59 15.35 5.73
CA LEU A 75 18.33 14.64 6.02
C LEU A 75 17.69 15.18 7.30
N ASN A 76 18.48 15.47 8.36
CA ASN A 76 17.97 16.09 9.59
C ASN A 76 17.32 17.43 9.30
N VAL A 77 18.00 18.32 8.55
CA VAL A 77 17.45 19.63 8.17
C VAL A 77 16.16 19.49 7.35
N ALA A 78 16.09 18.49 6.45
CA ALA A 78 14.96 18.31 5.55
C ALA A 78 13.73 17.64 6.22
N THR A 79 13.92 16.94 7.35
CA THR A 79 12.85 16.15 7.98
C THR A 79 12.45 16.63 9.36
N LYS A 80 13.34 17.29 10.07
CA LYS A 80 13.08 17.88 11.41
C LYS A 80 12.55 19.30 11.29
N SER A 81 12.01 19.81 12.38
CA SER A 81 11.47 21.19 12.48
C SER A 81 10.36 21.49 11.46
N GLN A 82 9.53 20.49 11.17
CA GLN A 82 8.37 20.66 10.29
C GLN A 82 7.25 21.36 11.04
N LEU A 83 6.86 22.54 10.55
CA LEU A 83 5.81 23.35 11.17
C LEU A 83 4.46 23.09 10.50
N PHE A 84 3.41 23.01 11.29
CA PHE A 84 2.03 22.98 10.81
C PHE A 84 1.13 23.91 11.60
N GLN A 85 0.07 24.39 10.97
CA GLN A 85 -0.91 25.26 11.60
C GLN A 85 -2.20 24.48 11.91
N PHE A 86 -2.65 24.60 13.15
CA PHE A 86 -3.93 24.06 13.58
C PHE A 86 -4.67 25.07 14.47
N ASN A 87 -5.92 25.35 14.14
CA ASN A 87 -6.78 26.29 14.86
C ASN A 87 -6.13 27.67 15.13
N GLY A 88 -5.41 28.20 14.13
CA GLY A 88 -4.72 29.52 14.21
C GLY A 88 -3.38 29.50 14.93
N ASN A 89 -3.00 28.40 15.58
CA ASN A 89 -1.72 28.25 16.26
C ASN A 89 -0.72 27.48 15.41
N LEU A 90 0.56 27.80 15.56
CA LEU A 90 1.67 27.13 14.91
C LEU A 90 2.23 26.06 15.85
N TYR A 91 2.40 24.87 15.31
CA TYR A 91 2.95 23.70 16.01
C TYR A 91 4.17 23.16 15.27
N GLU A 92 5.10 22.59 16.00
CA GLU A 92 6.23 21.85 15.45
C GLU A 92 5.95 20.34 15.58
N GLN A 93 6.18 19.58 14.49
CA GLN A 93 6.09 18.14 14.52
C GLN A 93 7.36 17.57 15.17
N VAL A 94 7.21 16.87 16.28
CA VAL A 94 8.33 16.33 17.08
C VAL A 94 8.80 15.00 16.53
N ASP A 95 7.87 14.11 16.15
CA ASP A 95 8.13 12.75 15.66
C ASP A 95 7.46 12.46 14.33
N GLY A 96 7.93 11.42 13.65
CA GLY A 96 7.40 10.98 12.39
C GLY A 96 7.76 11.90 11.22
N VAL A 97 7.23 11.59 10.06
CA VAL A 97 7.46 12.33 8.81
C VAL A 97 6.21 13.13 8.46
N ALA A 98 6.39 14.41 8.13
CA ALA A 98 5.28 15.26 7.76
C ALA A 98 4.54 14.75 6.53
N MET A 99 3.21 14.65 6.62
CA MET A 99 2.36 14.30 5.48
C MET A 99 2.49 15.36 4.40
N GLY A 100 2.84 14.95 3.18
CA GLY A 100 3.11 15.85 2.06
C GLY A 100 4.59 16.19 1.86
N SER A 101 5.48 15.83 2.79
CA SER A 101 6.92 15.90 2.55
C SER A 101 7.32 14.96 1.40
N PRO A 102 8.15 15.41 0.43
CA PRO A 102 8.66 14.55 -0.63
C PRO A 102 9.49 13.37 -0.09
N LEU A 103 10.09 13.50 1.09
CA LEU A 103 10.87 12.46 1.76
C LEU A 103 9.99 11.47 2.54
N GLY A 104 8.73 11.82 2.84
CA GLY A 104 7.83 10.98 3.62
C GLY A 104 7.74 9.53 3.13
N PRO A 105 7.36 9.29 1.87
CA PRO A 105 7.27 7.94 1.34
C PRO A 105 8.61 7.19 1.33
N LEU A 106 9.74 7.89 1.12
CA LEU A 106 11.06 7.30 1.17
C LEU A 106 11.42 6.83 2.58
N MET A 107 11.24 7.71 3.58
CA MET A 107 11.55 7.42 4.98
C MET A 107 10.68 6.26 5.49
N ALA A 108 9.36 6.32 5.28
CA ALA A 108 8.46 5.24 5.65
C ALA A 108 8.84 3.91 5.00
N ASN A 109 9.20 3.93 3.71
CA ASN A 109 9.60 2.71 3.02
C ASN A 109 10.95 2.15 3.52
N VAL A 110 11.95 2.99 3.76
CA VAL A 110 13.26 2.57 4.31
C VAL A 110 13.10 1.94 5.67
N PHE A 111 12.31 2.56 6.55
CA PHE A 111 12.01 2.03 7.87
C PHE A 111 11.30 0.67 7.78
N MET A 112 10.21 0.58 7.02
CA MET A 112 9.48 -0.68 6.85
C MET A 112 10.34 -1.78 6.23
N CYS A 113 11.20 -1.45 5.26
CA CYS A 113 12.14 -2.42 4.69
C CYS A 113 13.13 -2.94 5.74
N SER A 114 13.59 -2.11 6.67
CA SER A 114 14.51 -2.56 7.74
C SER A 114 13.83 -3.54 8.70
N VAL A 115 12.56 -3.27 9.05
CA VAL A 115 11.73 -4.17 9.88
C VAL A 115 11.51 -5.50 9.15
N GLU A 116 11.16 -5.46 7.88
CA GLU A 116 10.95 -6.67 7.05
C GLU A 116 12.25 -7.47 6.85
N GLU A 117 13.37 -6.81 6.64
CA GLU A 117 14.69 -7.45 6.53
C GLU A 117 15.10 -8.17 7.84
N LYS A 118 14.73 -7.60 8.99
CA LYS A 118 14.93 -8.24 10.31
C LYS A 118 14.08 -9.50 10.43
N LEU A 119 12.77 -9.39 10.19
CA LEU A 119 11.84 -10.52 10.26
C LEU A 119 12.18 -11.63 9.25
N ALA A 120 12.62 -11.26 8.04
CA ALA A 120 13.06 -12.23 7.03
C ALA A 120 14.30 -13.00 7.46
N ARG A 121 15.29 -12.32 8.09
CA ARG A 121 16.48 -12.99 8.64
C ARG A 121 16.13 -13.97 9.78
N GLU A 122 15.09 -13.67 10.53
CA GLU A 122 14.58 -14.53 11.60
C GLU A 122 13.62 -15.63 11.08
N ASN A 123 13.40 -15.72 9.76
CA ASN A 123 12.44 -16.63 9.12
C ASN A 123 10.99 -16.52 9.68
N LYS A 124 10.59 -15.30 10.08
CA LYS A 124 9.26 -15.01 10.63
C LYS A 124 8.25 -14.57 9.58
N LEU A 125 8.66 -14.30 8.35
CA LEU A 125 7.75 -13.93 7.26
C LEU A 125 7.26 -15.15 6.50
N PRO A 126 5.96 -15.19 6.12
CA PRO A 126 5.43 -16.26 5.27
C PRO A 126 6.01 -16.19 3.86
N SER A 127 5.94 -17.30 3.12
CA SER A 127 6.44 -17.41 1.73
C SER A 127 5.80 -16.40 0.78
N PHE A 128 4.54 -16.05 1.03
CA PHE A 128 3.85 -14.99 0.34
C PHE A 128 3.57 -13.84 1.29
N TYR A 129 4.38 -12.81 1.16
CA TYR A 129 4.27 -11.54 1.88
C TYR A 129 4.55 -10.40 0.92
N LYS A 130 3.61 -9.47 0.74
CA LYS A 130 3.74 -8.34 -0.16
C LYS A 130 3.21 -7.08 0.50
N ARG A 131 4.03 -6.04 0.55
CA ARG A 131 3.65 -4.74 1.10
C ARG A 131 3.56 -3.64 0.04
N TYR A 132 2.58 -2.78 0.20
CA TYR A 132 2.44 -1.52 -0.52
C TYR A 132 2.22 -0.39 0.48
N VAL A 133 3.29 0.36 0.76
CA VAL A 133 3.37 1.45 1.77
C VAL A 133 3.03 0.90 3.17
N ASP A 134 1.81 1.09 3.63
CA ASP A 134 1.22 0.65 4.90
C ASP A 134 0.43 -0.67 4.79
N ASP A 135 -0.18 -0.91 3.65
CA ASP A 135 -0.97 -2.13 3.40
C ASP A 135 -0.09 -3.34 3.09
N THR A 136 -0.29 -4.44 3.77
CA THR A 136 0.42 -5.71 3.53
C THR A 136 -0.56 -6.83 3.24
N LEU A 137 -0.25 -7.66 2.26
CA LEU A 137 -0.99 -8.88 1.92
C LEU A 137 -0.12 -10.10 2.21
N ALA A 138 -0.65 -11.06 2.93
CA ALA A 138 0.01 -12.32 3.22
C ALA A 138 -0.91 -13.52 2.97
N LEU A 139 -0.30 -14.66 2.69
CA LEU A 139 -0.95 -15.95 2.65
C LEU A 139 -0.40 -16.81 3.79
N VAL A 140 -1.27 -17.28 4.65
CA VAL A 140 -0.97 -18.11 5.83
C VAL A 140 -1.79 -19.39 5.78
N ARG A 141 -1.47 -20.39 6.61
CA ARG A 141 -2.17 -21.67 6.60
C ARG A 141 -3.55 -21.59 7.25
N ASP A 142 -3.62 -20.86 8.35
CA ASP A 142 -4.83 -20.75 9.16
C ASP A 142 -4.85 -19.44 9.99
N LEU A 143 -5.90 -19.24 10.78
CA LEU A 143 -6.06 -18.08 11.63
C LEU A 143 -5.03 -18.00 12.78
N SER A 144 -4.51 -19.14 13.24
CA SER A 144 -3.46 -19.15 14.26
C SER A 144 -2.18 -18.55 13.69
N ASP A 145 -1.75 -19.02 12.52
CA ASP A 145 -0.59 -18.45 11.81
C ASP A 145 -0.77 -16.95 11.54
N ALA A 146 -2.01 -16.52 11.23
CA ALA A 146 -2.31 -15.10 11.00
C ALA A 146 -2.10 -14.27 12.28
N ASN A 147 -2.55 -14.76 13.43
CA ASN A 147 -2.35 -14.09 14.71
C ASN A 147 -0.88 -14.12 15.16
N ASP A 148 -0.18 -15.22 14.92
CA ASP A 148 1.25 -15.35 15.23
C ASP A 148 2.08 -14.35 14.39
N LEU A 149 1.74 -14.20 13.12
CA LEU A 149 2.36 -13.20 12.25
C LEU A 149 2.04 -11.76 12.74
N LEU A 150 0.80 -11.49 13.15
CA LEU A 150 0.43 -10.19 13.72
C LEU A 150 1.26 -9.89 14.99
N ALA A 151 1.41 -10.86 15.87
CA ALA A 151 2.24 -10.72 17.08
C ALA A 151 3.70 -10.42 16.70
N CYS A 152 4.28 -11.19 15.77
CA CYS A 152 5.64 -10.97 15.27
C CYS A 152 5.83 -9.58 14.65
N LEU A 153 4.85 -9.10 13.88
CA LEU A 153 4.88 -7.77 13.27
C LEU A 153 4.84 -6.67 14.34
N ASN A 154 3.99 -6.82 15.36
CA ASN A 154 3.86 -5.87 16.46
C ASN A 154 5.05 -5.87 17.43
N GLU A 155 5.75 -6.99 17.55
CA GLU A 155 6.99 -7.10 18.34
C GLU A 155 8.22 -6.62 17.59
N ALA A 156 8.14 -6.44 16.28
CA ALA A 156 9.29 -6.10 15.44
C ALA A 156 9.91 -4.75 15.76
N HIS A 157 9.07 -3.74 16.08
CA HIS A 157 9.51 -2.42 16.49
C HIS A 157 8.46 -1.71 17.38
N PRO A 158 8.88 -1.03 18.47
CA PRO A 158 7.96 -0.41 19.44
C PRO A 158 7.17 0.79 18.88
N SER A 159 7.64 1.44 17.82
CA SER A 159 6.99 2.64 17.26
C SER A 159 5.82 2.34 16.32
N ILE A 160 5.67 1.10 15.85
CA ILE A 160 4.62 0.74 14.89
C ILE A 160 3.68 -0.31 15.45
N GLN A 161 2.42 -0.19 15.00
CA GLN A 161 1.39 -1.17 15.32
C GLN A 161 0.65 -1.58 14.06
N PHE A 162 0.44 -2.87 13.92
CA PHE A 162 -0.33 -3.46 12.83
C PHE A 162 -1.71 -3.86 13.31
N THR A 163 -2.69 -3.63 12.46
CA THR A 163 -4.02 -4.23 12.55
C THR A 163 -4.17 -5.31 11.49
N MET A 164 -5.11 -6.22 11.67
CA MET A 164 -5.31 -7.36 10.78
C MET A 164 -6.75 -7.37 10.27
N GLU A 165 -6.93 -7.59 8.98
CA GLU A 165 -8.20 -7.91 8.36
C GLU A 165 -8.10 -9.27 7.66
N VAL A 166 -9.08 -10.12 7.96
CA VAL A 166 -9.12 -11.51 7.51
C VAL A 166 -10.14 -11.64 6.38
N ALA A 167 -9.84 -12.47 5.38
CA ALA A 167 -10.79 -12.79 4.33
C ALA A 167 -12.09 -13.35 4.90
N THR A 168 -13.22 -12.79 4.44
CA THR A 168 -14.56 -13.27 4.79
C THR A 168 -15.20 -13.87 3.54
N ASN A 169 -15.62 -15.15 3.59
CA ASN A 169 -16.15 -15.88 2.44
C ASN A 169 -15.20 -15.84 1.23
N ASP A 170 -13.91 -16.11 1.48
CA ASP A 170 -12.84 -16.07 0.48
C ASP A 170 -12.64 -14.74 -0.24
N ARG A 171 -13.07 -13.63 0.39
CA ARG A 171 -12.98 -12.27 -0.13
C ARG A 171 -12.22 -11.37 0.84
N LEU A 172 -11.26 -10.62 0.32
CA LEU A 172 -10.45 -9.69 1.10
C LEU A 172 -10.35 -8.35 0.37
N PRO A 173 -10.83 -7.24 0.97
CA PRO A 173 -10.56 -5.91 0.46
C PRO A 173 -9.07 -5.58 0.58
N PHE A 174 -8.46 -5.08 -0.50
CA PHE A 174 -7.05 -4.71 -0.49
C PHE A 174 -6.75 -3.63 -1.53
N ILE A 175 -6.25 -2.48 -1.12
CA ILE A 175 -5.84 -1.34 -1.98
C ILE A 175 -6.87 -1.01 -3.08
N GLY A 176 -8.15 -0.85 -2.67
CA GLY A 176 -9.23 -0.46 -3.58
C GLY A 176 -9.71 -1.54 -4.54
N MET A 177 -9.22 -2.77 -4.41
CA MET A 177 -9.75 -3.98 -5.04
C MET A 177 -10.24 -4.96 -3.99
N GLU A 178 -11.04 -5.91 -4.39
CA GLU A 178 -11.41 -7.09 -3.62
C GLU A 178 -10.70 -8.30 -4.24
N ILE A 179 -9.91 -8.99 -3.45
CA ILE A 179 -9.25 -10.25 -3.84
C ILE A 179 -10.18 -11.38 -3.48
N ILE A 180 -10.42 -12.27 -4.43
CA ILE A 180 -11.36 -13.39 -4.30
C ILE A 180 -10.59 -14.67 -4.57
N LYS A 181 -10.65 -15.63 -3.64
CA LYS A 181 -10.10 -16.97 -3.82
C LYS A 181 -11.17 -17.85 -4.44
N ILE A 182 -10.90 -18.43 -5.60
CA ILE A 182 -11.80 -19.32 -6.33
C ILE A 182 -10.99 -20.50 -6.85
N ASP A 183 -11.33 -21.71 -6.42
CA ASP A 183 -10.75 -22.99 -6.91
C ASP A 183 -9.20 -22.96 -6.96
N GLY A 184 -8.56 -22.47 -5.89
CA GLY A 184 -7.11 -22.38 -5.78
C GLY A 184 -6.47 -21.27 -6.65
N SER A 185 -7.27 -20.39 -7.26
CA SER A 185 -6.83 -19.20 -7.99
C SER A 185 -7.26 -17.92 -7.31
N LEU A 186 -6.53 -16.82 -7.56
CA LEU A 186 -6.93 -15.49 -7.11
C LEU A 186 -7.55 -14.71 -8.27
N GLU A 187 -8.77 -14.23 -8.06
CA GLU A 187 -9.44 -13.28 -8.92
C GLU A 187 -9.54 -11.92 -8.22
N THR A 188 -9.72 -10.86 -8.98
CA THR A 188 -9.86 -9.52 -8.43
C THR A 188 -10.99 -8.77 -9.06
N CYS A 189 -11.67 -7.92 -8.28
CA CYS A 189 -12.64 -6.96 -8.78
C CYS A 189 -12.50 -5.62 -8.05
N VAL A 190 -13.18 -4.59 -8.54
CA VAL A 190 -13.17 -3.28 -7.89
C VAL A 190 -13.89 -3.35 -6.56
N TYR A 191 -13.17 -3.05 -5.47
CA TYR A 191 -13.79 -2.96 -4.14
C TYR A 191 -14.69 -1.74 -4.03
N ARG A 192 -15.88 -1.94 -3.49
CA ARG A 192 -16.86 -0.90 -3.20
C ARG A 192 -17.26 -0.97 -1.75
N LYS A 193 -16.97 0.11 -1.01
CA LYS A 193 -17.39 0.20 0.40
C LYS A 193 -18.89 -0.01 0.49
N LYS A 194 -19.38 -0.67 1.55
CA LYS A 194 -20.82 -0.89 1.82
C LYS A 194 -21.61 0.43 1.85
N THR A 195 -20.96 1.53 2.22
CA THR A 195 -21.52 2.88 2.22
C THR A 195 -21.64 3.52 0.83
N ASN A 196 -21.04 2.92 -0.20
CA ASN A 196 -21.09 3.42 -1.57
C ASN A 196 -22.48 3.19 -2.18
N LYS A 197 -23.29 4.25 -2.24
CA LYS A 197 -24.63 4.21 -2.85
C LYS A 197 -24.60 4.17 -4.39
N GLY A 198 -23.43 4.23 -5.01
CA GLY A 198 -23.27 4.19 -6.46
C GLY A 198 -23.74 5.45 -7.19
N LEU A 199 -23.93 6.55 -6.46
CA LEU A 199 -24.33 7.82 -7.08
C LEU A 199 -23.17 8.37 -7.92
N LEU A 200 -23.46 8.71 -9.15
CA LEU A 200 -22.58 9.38 -10.08
C LEU A 200 -23.03 10.83 -10.30
N LEU A 201 -22.21 11.61 -11.01
CA LEU A 201 -22.63 12.93 -11.49
C LEU A 201 -23.85 12.77 -12.40
N HIS A 202 -24.95 13.42 -12.04
CA HIS A 202 -26.18 13.39 -12.85
C HIS A 202 -25.90 14.01 -14.24
N TYR A 203 -26.40 13.38 -15.30
CA TYR A 203 -26.14 13.83 -16.65
C TYR A 203 -26.62 15.27 -16.90
N GLU A 204 -27.78 15.65 -16.36
CA GLU A 204 -28.38 16.97 -16.47
C GLU A 204 -27.84 18.00 -15.47
N SER A 205 -26.90 17.60 -14.59
CA SER A 205 -26.28 18.56 -13.68
C SER A 205 -25.51 19.65 -14.43
N HIS A 206 -25.39 20.85 -13.85
CA HIS A 206 -24.64 21.97 -14.43
C HIS A 206 -23.12 21.76 -14.51
N VAL A 207 -22.63 20.59 -14.11
CA VAL A 207 -21.21 20.24 -14.22
C VAL A 207 -20.84 20.06 -15.69
N ASP A 208 -19.74 20.68 -16.12
CA ASP A 208 -19.22 20.59 -17.47
C ASP A 208 -19.09 19.13 -17.93
N SER A 209 -19.47 18.87 -19.17
CA SER A 209 -19.46 17.54 -19.81
C SER A 209 -18.09 16.86 -19.80
N ARG A 210 -16.99 17.63 -19.74
CA ARG A 210 -15.62 17.12 -19.61
C ARG A 210 -15.43 16.33 -18.31
N TYR A 211 -15.93 16.84 -17.19
CA TYR A 211 -15.84 16.16 -15.90
C TYR A 211 -16.69 14.88 -15.87
N LYS A 212 -17.89 14.91 -16.46
CA LYS A 212 -18.76 13.73 -16.57
C LYS A 212 -18.09 12.62 -17.37
N ARG A 213 -17.51 12.96 -18.52
CA ARG A 213 -16.76 12.00 -19.36
C ARG A 213 -15.49 11.51 -18.68
N SER A 214 -14.76 12.39 -18.01
CA SER A 214 -13.55 12.03 -17.25
C SER A 214 -13.86 11.06 -16.12
N LEU A 215 -14.96 11.28 -15.39
CA LEU A 215 -15.40 10.36 -14.33
C LEU A 215 -15.65 8.95 -14.88
N LEU A 216 -16.44 8.84 -15.95
CA LEU A 216 -16.72 7.53 -16.57
C LEU A 216 -15.45 6.85 -17.10
N ARG A 217 -14.56 7.61 -17.75
CA ARG A 217 -13.28 7.08 -18.23
C ARG A 217 -12.44 6.57 -17.06
N THR A 218 -12.33 7.34 -15.97
CA THR A 218 -11.59 6.93 -14.77
C THR A 218 -12.16 5.66 -14.15
N MET A 219 -13.48 5.53 -14.09
CA MET A 219 -14.12 4.32 -13.56
C MET A 219 -13.89 3.10 -14.45
N LEU A 220 -13.97 3.26 -15.78
CA LEU A 220 -13.68 2.19 -16.73
C LEU A 220 -12.21 1.78 -16.69
N ASP A 221 -11.28 2.74 -16.64
CA ASP A 221 -9.86 2.47 -16.52
C ASP A 221 -9.55 1.76 -15.18
N ARG A 222 -10.21 2.15 -14.10
CA ARG A 222 -10.09 1.47 -12.81
C ARG A 222 -10.62 0.04 -12.89
N ALA A 223 -11.79 -0.17 -13.47
CA ALA A 223 -12.35 -1.51 -13.66
C ALA A 223 -11.41 -2.39 -14.50
N LYS A 224 -10.87 -1.86 -15.61
CA LYS A 224 -9.94 -2.58 -16.48
C LYS A 224 -8.64 -2.95 -15.78
N ARG A 225 -8.14 -2.09 -14.89
CA ARG A 225 -6.86 -2.31 -14.19
C ARG A 225 -6.99 -3.23 -12.99
N LEU A 226 -8.12 -3.17 -12.29
CA LEU A 226 -8.31 -3.84 -11.00
C LEU A 226 -9.12 -5.13 -11.07
N SER A 227 -9.77 -5.43 -12.20
CA SER A 227 -10.62 -6.62 -12.31
C SER A 227 -9.98 -7.70 -13.18
N SER A 228 -10.16 -8.96 -12.77
CA SER A 228 -9.92 -10.10 -13.62
C SER A 228 -10.84 -10.08 -14.85
N THR A 229 -10.51 -10.81 -15.91
CA THR A 229 -11.26 -10.79 -17.18
C THR A 229 -12.75 -11.12 -16.98
N ARG A 230 -13.07 -12.03 -16.05
CA ARG A 230 -14.44 -12.44 -15.72
C ARG A 230 -15.23 -11.31 -15.08
N ASP A 231 -14.65 -10.61 -14.12
CA ASP A 231 -15.32 -9.56 -13.38
C ASP A 231 -15.33 -8.22 -14.11
N PHE A 232 -14.42 -8.00 -15.06
CA PHE A 232 -14.41 -6.80 -15.89
C PHE A 232 -15.72 -6.61 -16.68
N SER A 233 -16.26 -7.67 -17.26
CA SER A 233 -17.54 -7.62 -18.00
C SER A 233 -18.71 -7.26 -17.08
N ARG A 234 -18.70 -7.78 -15.85
CA ARG A 234 -19.69 -7.45 -14.82
C ARG A 234 -19.62 -5.98 -14.40
N GLU A 235 -18.41 -5.47 -14.17
CA GLU A 235 -18.18 -4.07 -13.79
C GLU A 235 -18.60 -3.09 -14.89
N THR A 236 -18.29 -3.39 -16.16
CA THR A 236 -18.68 -2.54 -17.29
C THR A 236 -20.19 -2.49 -17.47
N ASN A 237 -20.90 -3.61 -17.31
CA ASN A 237 -22.36 -3.64 -17.34
C ASN A 237 -22.98 -2.80 -16.21
N GLN A 238 -22.47 -2.90 -14.99
CA GLN A 238 -22.93 -2.07 -13.86
C GLN A 238 -22.73 -0.57 -14.10
N LEU A 239 -21.62 -0.18 -14.73
CA LEU A 239 -21.35 1.22 -15.07
C LEU A 239 -22.29 1.73 -16.17
N SER A 240 -22.64 0.91 -17.17
CA SER A 240 -23.59 1.27 -18.22
C SER A 240 -25.00 1.52 -17.68
N TYR A 241 -25.48 0.67 -16.77
CA TYR A 241 -26.79 0.88 -16.11
C TYR A 241 -26.84 2.17 -15.29
N ARG A 242 -25.74 2.53 -14.61
CA ARG A 242 -25.67 3.74 -13.75
C ARG A 242 -25.51 5.03 -14.54
N SER A 243 -25.06 4.96 -15.79
CA SER A 243 -24.91 6.10 -16.69
C SER A 243 -26.13 6.34 -17.57
N SER A 244 -27.10 5.40 -17.59
CA SER A 244 -28.35 5.57 -18.32
C SER A 244 -29.26 6.57 -17.59
N PRO A 245 -29.92 7.49 -18.31
CA PRO A 245 -30.95 8.34 -17.69
C PRO A 245 -32.01 7.41 -17.08
N ALA A 246 -32.43 7.72 -15.85
CA ALA A 246 -33.57 7.06 -15.25
C ALA A 246 -34.77 7.33 -16.14
N SER A 247 -35.36 6.28 -16.71
CA SER A 247 -36.65 6.33 -17.43
C SER A 247 -37.79 6.62 -16.50
#